data_6c41b3ae60db64dfc482dccf689f9128
#
_entry.id   6c41b3ae60db64dfc482dccf689f9128
#
_cell.length_a   1.000
_cell.length_b   1.000
_cell.length_c   1.000
_cell.angle_alpha   90.00
_cell.angle_beta   90.00
_cell.angle_gamma   90.00
#
_symmetry.space_group_name_H-M   'P 1'
#
loop_
_entity.id
_entity.type
_entity.pdbx_description
1 polymer ?
#
loop_
_entity_poly.entity_id
_entity_poly.type
_entity_poly.pdbx_seq_one_letter_code
_entity_poly.pdbx_strand_id
1 'polypeptide(L)'
;GKIQQVLYNLIDNAIKFSHDNSFIYVTVKEKGDKAQISIKDTGSGIAKKDIDKIWDRFYKSDASRGRDKKGSGLGLSITKEIIQAHEEHIDVISTPDVGTEFIFTLPIAKG
;
A
#
# COMPACT_ATOMS: atom_id res chain seq x y z
N GLY A 1 -2.88 14.26 -9.46
CA GLY A 1 -1.47 14.00 -9.70
C GLY A 1 -1.04 12.59 -9.37
N LYS A 2 0.23 12.29 -9.55
CA LYS A 2 0.74 10.93 -9.32
C LYS A 2 0.70 10.52 -7.86
N ILE A 3 0.88 11.47 -6.93
CA ILE A 3 0.80 11.16 -5.50
C ILE A 3 -0.63 10.83 -5.09
N GLN A 4 -1.62 11.49 -5.68
CA GLN A 4 -3.02 11.14 -5.46
C GLN A 4 -3.29 9.71 -5.93
N GLN A 5 -2.68 9.30 -7.03
CA GLN A 5 -2.79 7.93 -7.53
C GLN A 5 -2.17 6.92 -6.55
N VAL A 6 -1.04 7.26 -5.94
CA VAL A 6 -0.42 6.42 -4.93
C VAL A 6 -1.37 6.22 -3.74
N LEU A 7 -1.91 7.31 -3.22
CA LEU A 7 -2.86 7.25 -2.09
C LEU A 7 -4.09 6.44 -2.47
N TYR A 8 -4.66 6.70 -3.63
CA TYR A 8 -5.82 5.96 -4.12
C TYR A 8 -5.53 4.46 -4.19
N ASN A 9 -4.39 4.09 -4.80
CA ASN A 9 -4.04 2.69 -4.97
C ASN A 9 -3.84 1.98 -3.63
N LEU A 10 -3.20 2.63 -2.68
CA LEU A 10 -2.95 2.02 -1.36
C LEU A 10 -4.24 1.90 -0.54
N ILE A 11 -5.10 2.91 -0.58
CA ILE A 11 -6.38 2.87 0.12
C ILE A 11 -7.30 1.84 -0.52
N ASP A 12 -7.36 1.80 -1.85
CA ASP A 12 -8.15 0.81 -2.56
C ASP A 12 -7.69 -0.61 -2.22
N ASN A 13 -6.38 -0.82 -2.16
CA ASN A 13 -5.82 -2.11 -1.77
C ASN A 13 -6.20 -2.47 -0.33
N ALA A 14 -6.16 -1.50 0.58
CA ALA A 14 -6.57 -1.73 1.96
C ALA A 14 -8.05 -2.14 2.05
N ILE A 15 -8.91 -1.48 1.27
CA ILE A 15 -10.33 -1.82 1.22
C ILE A 15 -10.53 -3.25 0.71
N LYS A 16 -9.80 -3.64 -0.34
CA LYS A 16 -9.92 -4.98 -0.91
C LYS A 16 -9.54 -6.09 0.04
N PHE A 17 -8.60 -5.84 0.93
CA PHE A 17 -8.15 -6.83 1.91
C PHE A 17 -8.85 -6.71 3.26
N SER A 18 -9.77 -5.75 3.43
CA SER A 18 -10.49 -5.57 4.68
C SER A 18 -11.57 -6.62 4.86
N HIS A 19 -11.87 -6.89 6.12
CA HIS A 19 -13.04 -7.67 6.53
C HIS A 19 -14.14 -6.72 6.98
N ASP A 20 -15.36 -7.24 7.15
CA ASP A 20 -16.41 -6.51 7.85
C ASP A 20 -15.89 -6.13 9.24
N ASN A 21 -16.15 -4.90 9.66
CA ASN A 21 -15.69 -4.37 10.94
C ASN A 21 -14.17 -4.14 11.02
N SER A 22 -13.48 -4.13 9.89
CA SER A 22 -12.07 -3.74 9.84
C SER A 22 -11.93 -2.23 9.83
N PHE A 23 -10.73 -1.76 10.18
CA PHE A 23 -10.42 -0.35 10.19
C PHE A 23 -9.26 -0.05 9.25
N ILE A 24 -9.28 1.13 8.66
CA ILE A 24 -8.19 1.64 7.85
C ILE A 24 -7.71 2.93 8.50
N TYR A 25 -6.42 2.99 8.83
CA TYR A 25 -5.82 4.14 9.47
C TYR A 25 -4.85 4.81 8.50
N VAL A 26 -5.01 6.10 8.32
CA VAL A 26 -4.08 6.91 7.53
C VAL A 26 -3.40 7.88 8.48
N THR A 27 -2.08 7.79 8.57
CA THR A 27 -1.30 8.60 9.49
C THR A 27 -0.21 9.34 8.72
N VAL A 28 0.01 10.61 9.06
CA VAL A 28 1.08 11.41 8.47
C VAL A 28 1.95 11.93 9.60
N LYS A 29 3.26 11.69 9.49
CA LYS A 29 4.25 12.15 10.46
C LYS A 29 5.33 12.93 9.76
N GLU A 30 5.80 13.97 10.41
CA GLU A 30 6.94 14.74 9.91
C GLU A 30 8.22 14.13 10.47
N LYS A 31 9.18 13.85 9.60
CA LYS A 31 10.50 13.32 9.99
C LYS A 31 11.58 14.09 9.23
N GLY A 32 12.20 15.05 9.91
CA GLY A 32 13.19 15.90 9.29
C GLY A 32 12.54 16.73 8.19
N ASP A 33 13.06 16.61 6.97
CA ASP A 33 12.53 17.31 5.81
C ASP A 33 11.57 16.46 4.98
N LYS A 34 11.10 15.36 5.55
CA LYS A 34 10.20 14.44 4.84
C LYS A 34 8.92 14.20 5.63
N ALA A 35 7.87 13.90 4.90
CA ALA A 35 6.61 13.41 5.46
C ALA A 35 6.58 11.90 5.31
N GLN A 36 6.27 11.20 6.38
CA GLN A 36 6.07 9.76 6.36
C GLN A 36 4.59 9.48 6.42
N ILE A 37 4.07 8.81 5.40
CA ILE A 37 2.65 8.48 5.29
C ILE A 37 2.48 6.98 5.50
N SER A 38 1.54 6.61 6.37
CA SER A 38 1.24 5.23 6.70
C SER A 38 -0.23 4.95 6.39
N ILE A 39 -0.48 3.84 5.69
CA ILE A 39 -1.84 3.35 5.43
C ILE A 39 -1.90 1.94 5.97
N LYS A 40 -2.61 1.78 7.07
CA LYS A 40 -2.68 0.53 7.82
C LYS A 40 -4.10 -0.01 7.80
N ASP A 41 -4.26 -1.28 7.46
CA ASP A 41 -5.55 -1.95 7.58
C ASP A 41 -5.47 -3.09 8.61
N THR A 42 -6.63 -3.51 9.10
CA THR A 42 -6.74 -4.63 10.02
C THR A 42 -7.40 -5.83 9.32
N GLY A 43 -7.05 -6.02 8.05
CA GLY A 43 -7.60 -7.08 7.21
C GLY A 43 -6.84 -8.39 7.31
N SER A 44 -6.85 -9.13 6.20
CA SER A 44 -6.29 -10.47 6.16
C SER A 44 -4.76 -10.54 6.22
N GLY A 45 -4.07 -9.43 5.94
CA GLY A 45 -2.62 -9.44 5.86
C GLY A 45 -2.12 -10.12 4.59
N ILE A 46 -0.80 -10.23 4.48
CA ILE A 46 -0.13 -10.83 3.33
C ILE A 46 0.80 -11.91 3.87
N ALA A 47 0.73 -13.11 3.28
CA ALA A 47 1.59 -14.21 3.69
C ALA A 47 3.07 -13.86 3.45
N LYS A 48 3.94 -14.31 4.34
CA LYS A 48 5.38 -14.06 4.23
C LYS A 48 5.95 -14.42 2.86
N LYS A 49 5.50 -15.54 2.31
CA LYS A 49 5.96 -16.01 0.99
C LYS A 49 5.61 -15.06 -0.14
N ASP A 50 4.61 -14.20 0.06
CA ASP A 50 4.12 -13.30 -0.97
C ASP A 50 4.63 -11.87 -0.83
N ILE A 51 5.22 -11.52 0.32
CA ILE A 51 5.62 -10.13 0.62
C ILE A 51 6.54 -9.54 -0.48
N ASP A 52 7.48 -10.32 -0.97
CA ASP A 52 8.40 -9.84 -2.00
C ASP A 52 7.77 -9.81 -3.39
N LYS A 53 6.65 -10.50 -3.56
CA LYS A 53 5.97 -10.63 -4.84
C LYS A 53 4.89 -9.59 -5.09
N ILE A 54 4.42 -8.92 -4.05
CA ILE A 54 3.30 -7.99 -4.17
C ILE A 54 3.60 -6.81 -5.10
N TRP A 55 4.87 -6.51 -5.32
CA TRP A 55 5.30 -5.44 -6.20
C TRP A 55 5.39 -5.85 -7.68
N ASP A 56 5.27 -7.14 -7.95
CA ASP A 56 5.33 -7.65 -9.33
C ASP A 56 4.08 -7.26 -10.10
N ARG A 57 4.25 -7.02 -11.39
CA ARG A 57 3.11 -6.73 -12.25
C ARG A 57 2.18 -7.93 -12.31
N PHE A 58 0.89 -7.65 -12.31
CA PHE A 58 -0.17 -8.66 -12.39
C PHE A 58 -0.20 -9.62 -11.20
N TYR A 59 0.56 -9.34 -10.14
CA TYR A 59 0.49 -10.15 -8.94
C TYR A 59 -0.88 -10.01 -8.27
N LYS A 60 -1.47 -11.13 -7.90
CA LYS A 60 -2.69 -11.18 -7.09
C LYS A 60 -2.54 -12.28 -6.07
N SER A 61 -2.83 -11.97 -4.81
CA SER A 61 -2.83 -12.97 -3.76
C SER A 61 -4.02 -13.91 -3.92
N ASP A 62 -3.97 -15.09 -3.31
CA ASP A 62 -5.10 -16.01 -3.32
C ASP A 62 -6.35 -15.37 -2.73
N ALA A 63 -6.18 -14.53 -1.72
CA ALA A 63 -7.30 -13.84 -1.08
C ALA A 63 -8.00 -12.86 -2.03
N SER A 64 -7.27 -12.24 -2.97
CA SER A 64 -7.84 -11.24 -3.88
C SER A 64 -8.37 -11.84 -5.18
N ARG A 65 -7.92 -13.03 -5.56
CA ARG A 65 -8.29 -13.64 -6.84
C ARG A 65 -9.78 -13.84 -7.02
N GLY A 66 -10.49 -14.20 -5.96
CA GLY A 66 -11.92 -14.42 -6.01
C GLY A 66 -12.76 -13.15 -5.84
N ARG A 67 -12.16 -12.10 -5.26
CA ARG A 67 -12.87 -10.87 -4.91
C ARG A 67 -12.76 -9.78 -5.95
N ASP A 68 -11.64 -9.73 -6.63
CA ASP A 68 -11.34 -8.64 -7.55
C ASP A 68 -11.09 -9.15 -8.95
N LYS A 69 -12.18 -9.48 -9.62
CA LYS A 69 -12.11 -9.88 -11.02
C LYS A 69 -11.77 -8.72 -11.95
N LYS A 70 -11.91 -7.48 -11.46
CA LYS A 70 -11.63 -6.28 -12.24
C LYS A 70 -10.23 -5.74 -12.04
N GLY A 71 -9.55 -6.15 -10.99
CA GLY A 71 -8.21 -5.67 -10.70
C GLY A 71 -7.19 -6.26 -11.66
N SER A 72 -6.33 -5.41 -12.18
CA SER A 72 -5.28 -5.81 -13.11
C SER A 72 -4.04 -6.38 -12.42
N GLY A 73 -3.92 -6.18 -11.10
CA GLY A 73 -2.70 -6.51 -10.37
C GLY A 73 -1.58 -5.52 -10.60
N LEU A 74 -1.89 -4.34 -11.16
CA LEU A 74 -0.88 -3.33 -11.46
C LEU A 74 -0.76 -2.23 -10.41
N GLY A 75 -1.74 -2.11 -9.51
CA GLY A 75 -1.79 -0.99 -8.57
C GLY A 75 -0.53 -0.82 -7.73
N LEU A 76 -0.04 -1.90 -7.12
CA LEU A 76 1.14 -1.84 -6.26
C LEU A 76 2.43 -1.64 -7.06
N SER A 77 2.55 -2.26 -8.23
CA SER A 77 3.74 -2.07 -9.06
C SER A 77 3.85 -0.62 -9.54
N ILE A 78 2.72 -0.05 -9.95
CA ILE A 78 2.67 1.36 -10.37
C ILE A 78 2.99 2.28 -9.19
N THR A 79 2.44 1.97 -8.02
CA THR A 79 2.69 2.75 -6.80
C THR A 79 4.20 2.79 -6.49
N LYS A 80 4.85 1.65 -6.52
CA LYS A 80 6.29 1.57 -6.28
C LYS A 80 7.08 2.36 -7.32
N GLU A 81 6.70 2.25 -8.60
CA GLU A 81 7.36 3.01 -9.67
C GLU A 81 7.25 4.52 -9.44
N ILE A 82 6.07 5.00 -9.03
CA ILE A 82 5.88 6.43 -8.78
C ILE A 82 6.75 6.90 -7.61
N ILE A 83 6.76 6.16 -6.51
CA ILE A 83 7.54 6.52 -5.34
C ILE A 83 9.04 6.52 -5.66
N GLN A 84 9.52 5.51 -6.39
CA GLN A 84 10.92 5.45 -6.79
C GLN A 84 11.29 6.57 -7.76
N ALA A 85 10.38 6.97 -8.63
CA ALA A 85 10.61 8.08 -9.56
C ALA A 85 10.77 9.41 -8.81
N HIS A 86 10.22 9.51 -7.59
CA HIS A 86 10.40 10.68 -6.73
C HIS A 86 11.64 10.54 -5.83
N GLU A 87 12.44 9.50 -6.04
CA GLU A 87 13.64 9.20 -5.23
C GLU A 87 13.28 8.97 -3.75
N GLU A 88 12.09 8.43 -3.51
CA GLU A 88 11.59 8.11 -2.17
C GLU A 88 11.44 6.60 -2.00
N HIS A 89 11.01 6.21 -0.82
CA HIS A 89 10.92 4.79 -0.44
C HIS A 89 9.50 4.40 -0.07
N ILE A 90 9.15 3.14 -0.34
CA ILE A 90 7.91 2.54 0.12
C ILE A 90 8.24 1.17 0.70
N ASP A 91 7.65 0.89 1.86
CA ASP A 91 7.81 -0.38 2.56
C ASP A 91 6.46 -0.97 2.92
N VAL A 92 6.45 -2.26 3.20
CA VAL A 92 5.25 -2.97 3.64
C VAL A 92 5.58 -3.79 4.89
N ILE A 93 4.69 -3.72 5.87
CA ILE A 93 4.74 -4.56 7.06
C ILE A 93 3.41 -5.28 7.12
N SER A 94 3.43 -6.60 7.16
CA SER A 94 2.18 -7.36 7.18
C SER A 94 2.31 -8.58 8.07
N THR A 95 1.21 -8.88 8.77
CA THR A 95 1.08 -10.08 9.59
C THR A 95 -0.20 -10.76 9.16
N PRO A 96 -0.14 -12.03 8.70
CA PRO A 96 -1.34 -12.76 8.30
C PRO A 96 -2.40 -12.74 9.40
N ASP A 97 -3.65 -12.53 9.01
CA ASP A 97 -4.83 -12.47 9.88
C ASP A 97 -4.82 -11.28 10.87
N VAL A 98 -3.83 -10.39 10.79
CA VAL A 98 -3.76 -9.19 11.63
C VAL A 98 -3.97 -7.94 10.79
N GLY A 99 -3.21 -7.79 9.70
CA GLY A 99 -3.34 -6.64 8.84
C GLY A 99 -2.08 -6.31 8.07
N THR A 100 -2.14 -5.21 7.34
CA THR A 100 -1.05 -4.75 6.48
C THR A 100 -0.87 -3.24 6.66
N GLU A 101 0.38 -2.80 6.68
CA GLU A 101 0.71 -1.38 6.72
C GLU A 101 1.67 -1.06 5.58
N PHE A 102 1.29 -0.09 4.74
CA PHE A 102 2.18 0.48 3.73
C PHE A 102 2.69 1.82 4.23
N ILE A 103 3.99 2.02 4.16
CA ILE A 103 4.65 3.22 4.65
C ILE A 103 5.50 3.80 3.54
N PHE A 104 5.29 5.08 3.20
CA PHE A 104 6.12 5.73 2.20
C PHE A 104 6.46 7.15 2.63
N THR A 105 7.50 7.71 2.02
CA THR A 105 7.98 9.04 2.34
C THR A 105 7.82 9.97 1.15
N LEU A 106 7.67 11.26 1.43
CA LEU A 106 7.63 12.32 0.44
C LEU A 106 8.43 13.51 0.97
N PRO A 107 9.07 14.30 0.08
CA PRO A 107 9.72 15.52 0.54
C PRO A 107 8.66 16.54 0.95
N ILE A 108 8.96 17.27 2.03
CA ILE A 108 8.07 18.34 2.47
C ILE A 108 8.42 19.58 1.68
N ALA A 109 7.39 20.19 1.07
CA ALA A 109 7.57 21.42 0.35
C ALA A 109 7.80 22.54 1.37
N LYS A 110 8.96 23.17 1.31
CA LYS A 110 9.27 24.35 2.12
C LYS A 110 8.92 25.57 1.26
N GLY A 111 7.73 26.05 1.53
CA GLY A 111 7.21 27.18 0.78
C GLY A 111 7.66 28.49 1.27
#